data_d23a1358919f80998b91833b69a15e95
#
_entry.id   d23a1358919f80998b91833b69a15e95
#
_cell.length_a   1.000
_cell.length_b   1.000
_cell.length_c   1.000
_cell.angle_alpha   90.00
_cell.angle_beta   90.00
_cell.angle_gamma   90.00
#
_symmetry.space_group_name_H-M   'P 1'
#
loop_
_entity.id
_entity.type
_entity.pdbx_description
1 polymer ?
#
loop_
_entity_poly.entity_id
_entity_poly.type
_entity_poly.pdbx_seq_one_letter_code
_entity_poly.pdbx_strand_id
1 'polypeptide(L)'
;MNFKVEPFNILQETIEWVGNAFAMLYFASPLIEIIRLKKGKIDKNAIPLFLLLSILFNCLFWSIFAFCHAKIWISMLITNSVGLVINITLMFFYLYIFLDGKITHFIGFGLFVVNLLVGTTYLLNKLIQNRIISSSDNSLGVIAMVVNVIMYSSPITNIIKLCKFRSRKFLPIYTNIIGLLTTSVYILYGVLTENKPTWISNVASLGIIIIQICIWGYIYWRYPNNAPKVERIDIVENDRIVHDEESKPESNNLDYDSD
;
A
#
# COMPACT_ATOMS: atom_id res chain seq x y z
N MET A 1 -24.51 -26.34 -31.97
CA MET A 1 -24.30 -24.96 -31.49
C MET A 1 -22.81 -24.65 -31.63
N ASN A 2 -22.40 -24.07 -32.78
CA ASN A 2 -20.98 -23.72 -32.99
C ASN A 2 -20.68 -22.42 -32.22
N PHE A 3 -20.04 -22.54 -31.04
CA PHE A 3 -19.42 -21.41 -30.37
C PHE A 3 -18.21 -20.98 -31.18
N LYS A 4 -18.40 -20.10 -32.17
CA LYS A 4 -17.29 -19.28 -32.68
C LYS A 4 -16.93 -18.30 -31.58
N VAL A 5 -15.96 -18.66 -30.75
CA VAL A 5 -15.34 -17.70 -29.83
C VAL A 5 -14.54 -16.75 -30.71
N GLU A 6 -14.95 -15.49 -30.76
CA GLU A 6 -14.23 -14.46 -31.51
C GLU A 6 -12.80 -14.34 -30.93
N PRO A 7 -11.75 -14.33 -31.76
CA PRO A 7 -10.36 -14.28 -31.28
C PRO A 7 -10.08 -13.02 -30.43
N PHE A 8 -10.85 -11.96 -30.59
CA PHE A 8 -10.77 -10.74 -29.79
C PHE A 8 -11.21 -10.98 -28.33
N ASN A 9 -12.22 -11.82 -28.10
CA ASN A 9 -12.67 -12.17 -26.75
C ASN A 9 -11.63 -13.00 -26.02
N ILE A 10 -10.93 -13.92 -26.71
CA ILE A 10 -9.84 -14.71 -26.10
C ILE A 10 -8.70 -13.81 -25.67
N LEU A 11 -8.33 -12.84 -26.48
CA LEU A 11 -7.26 -11.89 -26.13
C LEU A 11 -7.62 -11.05 -24.91
N GLN A 12 -8.84 -10.54 -24.84
CA GLN A 12 -9.32 -9.77 -23.69
C GLN A 12 -9.28 -10.61 -22.40
N GLU A 13 -9.81 -11.83 -22.43
CA GLU A 13 -9.80 -12.73 -21.29
C GLU A 13 -8.36 -13.09 -20.87
N THR A 14 -7.48 -13.35 -21.82
CA THR A 14 -6.07 -13.65 -21.52
C THR A 14 -5.39 -12.48 -20.82
N ILE A 15 -5.55 -11.26 -21.33
CA ILE A 15 -4.98 -10.04 -20.73
C ILE A 15 -5.57 -9.79 -19.34
N GLU A 16 -6.86 -10.03 -19.16
CA GLU A 16 -7.53 -9.91 -17.85
C GLU A 16 -6.90 -10.86 -16.82
N TRP A 17 -6.73 -12.15 -17.15
CA TRP A 17 -6.13 -13.11 -16.23
C TRP A 17 -4.66 -12.82 -15.94
N VAL A 18 -3.91 -12.36 -16.94
CA VAL A 18 -2.51 -11.91 -16.75
C VAL A 18 -2.48 -10.68 -15.82
N GLY A 19 -3.37 -9.71 -16.03
CA GLY A 19 -3.51 -8.54 -15.17
C GLY A 19 -3.85 -8.93 -13.72
N ASN A 20 -4.80 -9.85 -13.55
CA ASN A 20 -5.20 -10.36 -12.24
C ASN A 20 -4.04 -11.08 -11.52
N ALA A 21 -3.25 -11.87 -12.25
CA ALA A 21 -2.06 -12.52 -11.70
C ALA A 21 -1.01 -11.49 -11.21
N PHE A 22 -0.73 -10.46 -12.02
CA PHE A 22 0.17 -9.38 -11.60
C PHE A 22 -0.41 -8.56 -10.43
N ALA A 23 -1.72 -8.33 -10.38
CA ALA A 23 -2.36 -7.67 -9.24
C ALA A 23 -2.21 -8.47 -7.95
N MET A 24 -2.40 -9.78 -7.99
CA MET A 24 -2.18 -10.65 -6.83
C MET A 24 -0.72 -10.61 -6.36
N LEU A 25 0.25 -10.62 -7.28
CA LEU A 25 1.66 -10.45 -6.98
C LEU A 25 1.94 -9.07 -6.35
N TYR A 26 1.29 -8.02 -6.87
CA TYR A 26 1.40 -6.68 -6.28
C TYR A 26 0.85 -6.62 -4.86
N PHE A 27 -0.33 -7.20 -4.61
CA PHE A 27 -0.93 -7.24 -3.27
C PHE A 27 -0.08 -8.05 -2.28
N ALA A 28 0.62 -9.08 -2.75
CA ALA A 28 1.52 -9.89 -1.92
C ALA A 28 2.94 -9.29 -1.79
N SER A 29 3.31 -8.33 -2.63
CA SER A 29 4.68 -7.80 -2.69
C SER A 29 5.19 -7.18 -1.38
N PRO A 30 4.36 -6.57 -0.50
CA PRO A 30 4.83 -6.08 0.79
C PRO A 30 5.38 -7.20 1.68
N LEU A 31 5.01 -8.47 1.46
CA LEU A 31 5.60 -9.60 2.16
C LEU A 31 7.11 -9.71 1.92
N ILE A 32 7.54 -9.50 0.68
CA ILE A 32 8.96 -9.52 0.30
C ILE A 32 9.71 -8.44 1.09
N GLU A 33 9.11 -7.25 1.19
CA GLU A 33 9.70 -6.13 1.91
C GLU A 33 9.71 -6.37 3.44
N ILE A 34 8.66 -6.96 3.99
CA ILE A 34 8.60 -7.37 5.40
C ILE A 34 9.71 -8.38 5.72
N ILE A 35 9.93 -9.38 4.85
CA ILE A 35 11.01 -10.37 5.01
C ILE A 35 12.39 -9.68 4.92
N ARG A 36 12.58 -8.75 3.98
CA ARG A 36 13.84 -7.99 3.83
C ARG A 36 14.12 -7.13 5.05
N LEU A 37 13.09 -6.56 5.62
CA LEU A 37 13.17 -5.78 6.83
C LEU A 37 13.59 -6.64 8.04
N LYS A 38 12.94 -7.80 8.24
CA LYS A 38 13.34 -8.74 9.29
C LYS A 38 14.81 -9.17 9.17
N LYS A 39 15.35 -9.17 7.92
CA LYS A 39 16.77 -9.46 7.63
C LYS A 39 17.67 -8.21 7.73
N GLY A 40 17.18 -7.07 8.17
CA GLY A 40 17.95 -5.81 8.26
C GLY A 40 18.40 -5.22 6.92
N LYS A 41 17.81 -5.66 5.79
CA LYS A 41 18.19 -5.21 4.45
C LYS A 41 17.54 -3.89 4.04
N ILE A 42 16.46 -3.51 4.70
CA ILE A 42 15.76 -2.22 4.49
C ILE A 42 15.48 -1.58 5.85
N ASP A 43 15.20 -0.29 5.84
CA ASP A 43 14.80 0.46 7.03
C ASP A 43 13.36 0.13 7.44
N LYS A 44 13.06 0.12 8.76
CA LYS A 44 11.71 -0.10 9.28
C LYS A 44 10.68 0.88 8.74
N ASN A 45 11.10 2.08 8.38
CA ASN A 45 10.25 3.11 7.79
C ASN A 45 10.09 2.96 6.26
N ALA A 46 10.68 1.94 5.63
CA ALA A 46 10.53 1.69 4.18
C ALA A 46 9.17 1.12 3.80
N ILE A 47 8.47 0.48 4.75
CA ILE A 47 7.10 -0.01 4.55
C ILE A 47 6.18 0.86 5.39
N PRO A 48 5.60 1.93 4.85
CA PRO A 48 4.67 2.74 5.61
C PRO A 48 3.36 1.97 5.84
N LEU A 49 2.82 2.06 7.05
CA LEU A 49 1.48 1.58 7.37
C LEU A 49 0.44 2.09 6.35
N PHE A 50 0.64 3.31 5.87
CA PHE A 50 -0.20 3.93 4.85
C PHE A 50 -0.22 3.16 3.53
N LEU A 51 0.89 2.51 3.12
CA LEU A 51 0.91 1.64 1.93
C LEU A 51 -0.03 0.44 2.11
N LEU A 52 0.07 -0.26 3.24
CA LEU A 52 -0.77 -1.43 3.50
C LEU A 52 -2.25 -1.06 3.60
N LEU A 53 -2.57 0.05 4.28
CA LEU A 53 -3.94 0.57 4.35
C LEU A 53 -4.46 0.97 2.97
N SER A 54 -3.67 1.66 2.15
CA SER A 54 -4.12 2.09 0.82
C SER A 54 -4.33 0.91 -0.13
N ILE A 55 -3.54 -0.17 -0.05
CA ILE A 55 -3.80 -1.42 -0.80
C ILE A 55 -5.11 -2.06 -0.32
N LEU A 56 -5.34 -2.11 0.99
CA LEU A 56 -6.58 -2.67 1.56
C LEU A 56 -7.82 -1.90 1.07
N PHE A 57 -7.80 -0.57 1.15
CA PHE A 57 -8.89 0.24 0.62
C PHE A 57 -9.04 0.12 -0.90
N ASN A 58 -7.94 0.05 -1.65
CA ASN A 58 -7.98 -0.17 -3.09
C ASN A 58 -8.71 -1.47 -3.43
N CYS A 59 -8.33 -2.59 -2.82
CA CYS A 59 -9.00 -3.86 -3.02
C CYS A 59 -10.50 -3.79 -2.64
N LEU A 60 -10.84 -3.09 -1.56
CA LEU A 60 -12.23 -2.92 -1.14
C LEU A 60 -13.05 -2.16 -2.18
N PHE A 61 -12.59 -1.00 -2.63
CA PHE A 61 -13.34 -0.17 -3.58
C PHE A 61 -13.46 -0.81 -4.96
N TRP A 62 -12.44 -1.50 -5.44
CA TRP A 62 -12.52 -2.27 -6.69
C TRP A 62 -13.45 -3.48 -6.55
N SER A 63 -13.53 -4.14 -5.38
CA SER A 63 -14.51 -5.20 -5.12
C SER A 63 -15.94 -4.65 -5.15
N ILE A 64 -16.20 -3.51 -4.50
CA ILE A 64 -17.51 -2.84 -4.52
C ILE A 64 -17.88 -2.44 -5.95
N PHE A 65 -16.96 -1.83 -6.68
CA PHE A 65 -17.19 -1.42 -8.07
C PHE A 65 -17.51 -2.62 -8.97
N ALA A 66 -16.71 -3.71 -8.86
CA ALA A 66 -16.95 -4.93 -9.63
C ALA A 66 -18.30 -5.59 -9.31
N PHE A 67 -18.70 -5.57 -8.04
CA PHE A 67 -19.99 -6.12 -7.58
C PHE A 67 -21.17 -5.29 -8.06
N CYS A 68 -21.04 -3.96 -8.03
CA CYS A 68 -22.11 -3.04 -8.40
C CYS A 68 -22.23 -2.83 -9.91
N HIS A 69 -21.31 -3.32 -10.72
CA HIS A 69 -21.40 -3.20 -12.18
C HIS A 69 -22.57 -4.04 -12.73
N ALA A 70 -23.26 -3.54 -13.77
CA ALA A 70 -24.45 -4.16 -14.36
C ALA A 70 -24.26 -5.62 -14.80
N LYS A 71 -23.03 -5.97 -15.20
CA LYS A 71 -22.55 -7.35 -15.33
C LYS A 71 -21.45 -7.52 -14.29
N ILE A 72 -21.70 -8.32 -13.26
CA ILE A 72 -20.68 -8.56 -12.20
C ILE A 72 -19.37 -9.02 -12.85
N TRP A 73 -18.32 -8.26 -12.64
CA TRP A 73 -16.97 -8.61 -13.09
C TRP A 73 -16.34 -9.60 -12.11
N ILE A 74 -16.68 -10.87 -12.29
CA ILE A 74 -16.35 -11.95 -11.36
C ILE A 74 -14.84 -12.07 -11.14
N SER A 75 -14.04 -11.98 -12.19
CA SER A 75 -12.57 -12.10 -12.10
C SER A 75 -11.96 -10.97 -11.26
N MET A 76 -12.40 -9.71 -11.50
CA MET A 76 -11.98 -8.54 -10.72
C MET A 76 -12.45 -8.64 -9.27
N LEU A 77 -13.68 -9.11 -9.03
CA LEU A 77 -14.22 -9.30 -7.69
C LEU A 77 -13.41 -10.35 -6.92
N ILE A 78 -13.12 -11.50 -7.53
CA ILE A 78 -12.31 -12.56 -6.91
C ILE A 78 -10.90 -12.04 -6.60
N THR A 79 -10.23 -11.43 -7.57
CA THR A 79 -8.86 -10.93 -7.42
C THR A 79 -8.74 -9.93 -6.27
N ASN A 80 -9.65 -8.96 -6.19
CA ASN A 80 -9.62 -7.96 -5.14
C ASN A 80 -10.08 -8.52 -3.78
N SER A 81 -11.01 -9.47 -3.74
CA SER A 81 -11.39 -10.18 -2.50
C SER A 81 -10.22 -10.99 -1.93
N VAL A 82 -9.47 -11.71 -2.77
CA VAL A 82 -8.22 -12.38 -2.37
C VAL A 82 -7.19 -11.36 -1.91
N GLY A 83 -7.07 -10.23 -2.62
CA GLY A 83 -6.22 -9.10 -2.22
C GLY A 83 -6.54 -8.57 -0.83
N LEU A 84 -7.83 -8.45 -0.47
CA LEU A 84 -8.27 -8.07 0.88
C LEU A 84 -7.74 -9.05 1.94
N VAL A 85 -7.93 -10.35 1.73
CA VAL A 85 -7.46 -11.40 2.66
C VAL A 85 -5.94 -11.33 2.84
N ILE A 86 -5.19 -11.23 1.72
CA ILE A 86 -3.73 -11.10 1.75
C ILE A 86 -3.33 -9.87 2.58
N ASN A 87 -3.93 -8.70 2.33
CA ASN A 87 -3.52 -7.47 2.99
C ASN A 87 -3.93 -7.41 4.46
N ILE A 88 -5.07 -7.97 4.84
CA ILE A 88 -5.43 -8.14 6.26
C ILE A 88 -4.37 -9.00 6.96
N THR A 89 -3.97 -10.11 6.35
CA THR A 89 -2.94 -11.00 6.89
C THR A 89 -1.59 -10.28 7.01
N LEU A 90 -1.16 -9.57 5.97
CA LEU A 90 0.08 -8.78 5.98
C LEU A 90 0.07 -7.69 7.04
N MET A 91 -1.09 -7.07 7.28
CA MET A 91 -1.25 -6.07 8.34
C MET A 91 -1.04 -6.70 9.72
N PHE A 92 -1.58 -7.89 9.98
CA PHE A 92 -1.31 -8.61 11.24
C PHE A 92 0.18 -8.93 11.40
N PHE A 93 0.86 -9.40 10.34
CA PHE A 93 2.31 -9.61 10.38
C PHE A 93 3.09 -8.32 10.64
N TYR A 94 2.68 -7.22 10.00
CA TYR A 94 3.29 -5.91 10.21
C TYR A 94 3.14 -5.46 11.67
N LEU A 95 1.94 -5.53 12.25
CA LEU A 95 1.68 -5.18 13.64
C LEU A 95 2.50 -6.04 14.61
N TYR A 96 2.60 -7.35 14.33
CA TYR A 96 3.39 -8.26 15.15
C TYR A 96 4.87 -7.89 15.18
N ILE A 97 5.46 -7.57 14.02
CA ILE A 97 6.89 -7.31 13.88
C ILE A 97 7.26 -5.91 14.38
N PHE A 98 6.40 -4.89 14.18
CA PHE A 98 6.75 -3.49 14.38
C PHE A 98 6.23 -2.86 15.66
N LEU A 99 5.13 -3.37 16.22
CA LEU A 99 4.48 -2.82 17.39
C LEU A 99 4.65 -3.74 18.62
N ASP A 100 5.74 -4.50 18.65
CA ASP A 100 6.13 -5.39 19.75
C ASP A 100 5.04 -6.38 20.17
N GLY A 101 4.15 -6.75 19.23
CA GLY A 101 3.09 -7.73 19.46
C GLY A 101 2.08 -7.33 20.54
N LYS A 102 1.94 -6.05 20.87
CA LYS A 102 0.98 -5.60 21.90
C LYS A 102 -0.44 -5.98 21.52
N ILE A 103 -1.11 -6.71 22.37
CA ILE A 103 -2.49 -7.21 22.15
C ILE A 103 -3.49 -6.10 21.81
N THR A 104 -3.27 -4.89 22.34
CA THR A 104 -4.11 -3.73 22.06
C THR A 104 -4.14 -3.35 20.61
N HIS A 105 -3.01 -3.45 19.88
CA HIS A 105 -2.93 -3.15 18.45
C HIS A 105 -3.67 -4.20 17.62
N PHE A 106 -3.60 -5.48 18.01
CA PHE A 106 -4.36 -6.55 17.34
C PHE A 106 -5.86 -6.38 17.54
N ILE A 107 -6.29 -6.08 18.78
CA ILE A 107 -7.70 -5.80 19.07
C ILE A 107 -8.18 -4.57 18.29
N GLY A 108 -7.42 -3.48 18.32
CA GLY A 108 -7.75 -2.25 17.58
C GLY A 108 -7.89 -2.49 16.07
N PHE A 109 -6.96 -3.22 15.47
CA PHE A 109 -7.03 -3.58 14.05
C PHE A 109 -8.18 -4.55 13.76
N GLY A 110 -8.42 -5.54 14.61
CA GLY A 110 -9.57 -6.44 14.49
C GLY A 110 -10.90 -5.69 14.51
N LEU A 111 -11.07 -4.77 15.45
CA LEU A 111 -12.25 -3.89 15.52
C LEU A 111 -12.37 -3.01 14.27
N PHE A 112 -11.26 -2.46 13.77
CA PHE A 112 -11.24 -1.70 12.52
C PHE A 112 -11.74 -2.55 11.34
N VAL A 113 -11.25 -3.78 11.18
CA VAL A 113 -11.69 -4.70 10.11
C VAL A 113 -13.17 -5.04 10.23
N VAL A 114 -13.66 -5.33 11.44
CA VAL A 114 -15.09 -5.60 11.68
C VAL A 114 -15.95 -4.39 11.30
N ASN A 115 -15.58 -3.18 11.74
CA ASN A 115 -16.31 -1.96 11.36
C ASN A 115 -16.28 -1.71 9.84
N LEU A 116 -15.15 -1.98 9.20
CA LEU A 116 -15.00 -1.87 7.75
C LEU A 116 -15.96 -2.82 7.02
N LEU A 117 -16.06 -4.07 7.46
CA LEU A 117 -16.97 -5.08 6.87
C LEU A 117 -18.44 -4.70 7.09
N VAL A 118 -18.81 -4.28 8.31
CA VAL A 118 -20.18 -3.83 8.63
C VAL A 118 -20.55 -2.61 7.80
N GLY A 119 -19.67 -1.60 7.73
CA GLY A 119 -19.89 -0.39 6.94
C GLY A 119 -20.02 -0.70 5.44
N THR A 120 -19.20 -1.63 4.91
CA THR A 120 -19.28 -2.08 3.53
C THR A 120 -20.60 -2.79 3.25
N THR A 121 -21.02 -3.70 4.14
CA THR A 121 -22.30 -4.41 4.00
C THR A 121 -23.49 -3.44 4.03
N TYR A 122 -23.45 -2.45 4.94
CA TYR A 122 -24.46 -1.41 5.00
C TYR A 122 -24.50 -0.58 3.71
N LEU A 123 -23.34 -0.17 3.20
CA LEU A 123 -23.22 0.59 1.94
C LEU A 123 -23.78 -0.21 0.76
N LEU A 124 -23.39 -1.48 0.62
CA LEU A 124 -23.91 -2.35 -0.44
C LEU A 124 -25.43 -2.50 -0.37
N ASN A 125 -25.99 -2.72 0.82
CA ASN A 125 -27.44 -2.79 1.00
C ASN A 125 -28.15 -1.50 0.57
N LYS A 126 -27.58 -0.34 0.89
CA LYS A 126 -28.12 0.96 0.46
C LYS A 126 -28.04 1.16 -1.04
N LEU A 127 -26.94 0.78 -1.67
CA LEU A 127 -26.75 0.84 -3.12
C LEU A 127 -27.76 -0.07 -3.83
N ILE A 128 -28.01 -1.27 -3.30
CA ILE A 128 -29.01 -2.21 -3.83
C ILE A 128 -30.43 -1.63 -3.68
N GLN A 129 -30.80 -1.16 -2.48
CA GLN A 129 -32.14 -0.62 -2.20
C GLN A 129 -32.48 0.60 -3.05
N ASN A 130 -31.52 1.50 -3.25
CA ASN A 130 -31.71 2.72 -4.01
C ASN A 130 -31.61 2.51 -5.53
N ARG A 131 -31.46 1.28 -6.01
CA ARG A 131 -31.28 0.92 -7.43
C ARG A 131 -30.13 1.68 -8.12
N ILE A 132 -29.16 2.18 -7.37
CA ILE A 132 -27.98 2.87 -7.90
C ILE A 132 -27.14 1.90 -8.75
N ILE A 133 -27.25 0.61 -8.49
CA ILE A 133 -26.59 -0.47 -9.24
C ILE A 133 -27.11 -0.57 -10.70
N SER A 134 -28.30 -0.06 -11.00
CA SER A 134 -28.92 -0.18 -12.32
C SER A 134 -28.54 0.92 -13.31
N SER A 135 -28.01 2.02 -12.84
CA SER A 135 -27.57 3.12 -13.69
C SER A 135 -26.06 2.99 -13.95
N SER A 136 -25.63 3.35 -15.14
CA SER A 136 -24.24 3.44 -15.56
C SER A 136 -23.44 4.47 -14.74
N ASP A 137 -23.62 4.48 -13.42
CA ASP A 137 -23.05 5.46 -12.53
C ASP A 137 -21.54 5.20 -12.38
N ASN A 138 -20.76 5.96 -13.16
CA ASN A 138 -19.32 5.97 -13.11
C ASN A 138 -18.76 6.47 -11.76
N SER A 139 -19.59 6.93 -10.83
CA SER A 139 -19.17 7.51 -9.55
C SER A 139 -18.35 6.53 -8.69
N LEU A 140 -18.79 5.28 -8.58
CA LEU A 140 -18.02 4.24 -7.87
C LEU A 140 -16.69 3.94 -8.56
N GLY A 141 -16.67 3.94 -9.90
CA GLY A 141 -15.45 3.80 -10.68
C GLY A 141 -14.49 4.96 -10.47
N VAL A 142 -15.00 6.19 -10.35
CA VAL A 142 -14.18 7.38 -10.05
C VAL A 142 -13.59 7.29 -8.65
N ILE A 143 -14.34 6.83 -7.64
CA ILE A 143 -13.82 6.62 -6.28
C ILE A 143 -12.71 5.55 -6.31
N ALA A 144 -12.96 4.40 -6.93
CA ALA A 144 -11.97 3.34 -7.07
C ALA A 144 -10.70 3.84 -7.78
N MET A 145 -10.85 4.66 -8.83
CA MET A 145 -9.76 5.31 -9.56
C MET A 145 -8.92 6.22 -8.65
N VAL A 146 -9.55 7.09 -7.86
CA VAL A 146 -8.86 7.99 -6.93
C VAL A 146 -8.08 7.19 -5.88
N VAL A 147 -8.70 6.16 -5.28
CA VAL A 147 -8.06 5.30 -4.29
C VAL A 147 -6.88 4.53 -4.91
N ASN A 148 -6.98 4.09 -6.16
CA ASN A 148 -5.88 3.46 -6.89
C ASN A 148 -4.67 4.40 -7.05
N VAL A 149 -4.90 5.65 -7.43
CA VAL A 149 -3.84 6.66 -7.55
C VAL A 149 -3.20 6.95 -6.19
N ILE A 150 -4.01 7.07 -5.12
CA ILE A 150 -3.51 7.25 -3.75
C ILE A 150 -2.63 6.07 -3.34
N MET A 151 -3.04 4.83 -3.63
CA MET A 151 -2.28 3.63 -3.33
C MET A 151 -0.88 3.67 -3.95
N TYR A 152 -0.75 3.97 -5.23
CA TYR A 152 0.55 4.08 -5.91
C TYR A 152 1.34 5.33 -5.51
N SER A 153 0.67 6.36 -4.98
CA SER A 153 1.31 7.55 -4.42
C SER A 153 1.84 7.33 -3.00
N SER A 154 1.40 6.29 -2.32
CA SER A 154 1.72 6.06 -0.89
C SER A 154 3.23 6.01 -0.57
N PRO A 155 4.16 5.56 -1.45
CA PRO A 155 5.60 5.61 -1.19
C PRO A 155 6.24 7.00 -1.35
N ILE A 156 5.50 8.06 -1.67
CA ILE A 156 6.06 9.43 -1.84
C ILE A 156 6.81 9.88 -0.57
N THR A 157 6.29 9.56 0.62
CA THR A 157 6.98 9.87 1.89
C THR A 157 8.35 9.21 1.97
N ASN A 158 8.48 8.02 1.40
CA ASN A 158 9.75 7.29 1.33
C ASN A 158 10.73 7.90 0.33
N ILE A 159 10.22 8.52 -0.75
CA ILE A 159 11.05 9.25 -1.71
C ILE A 159 11.70 10.46 -1.03
N ILE A 160 10.95 11.18 -0.21
CA ILE A 160 11.49 12.31 0.57
C ILE A 160 12.64 11.83 1.47
N LYS A 161 12.45 10.70 2.17
CA LYS A 161 13.50 10.08 2.99
C LYS A 161 14.66 9.59 2.14
N LEU A 162 14.40 8.95 1.00
CA LEU A 162 15.40 8.50 0.03
C LEU A 162 16.30 9.64 -0.42
N CYS A 163 15.72 10.80 -0.78
CA CYS A 163 16.46 11.99 -1.18
C CYS A 163 17.21 12.63 -0.01
N LYS A 164 16.56 12.79 1.16
CA LYS A 164 17.14 13.40 2.35
C LYS A 164 18.34 12.62 2.88
N PHE A 165 18.19 11.31 3.03
CA PHE A 165 19.22 10.43 3.58
C PHE A 165 20.13 9.80 2.53
N ARG A 166 19.83 10.00 1.23
CA ARG A 166 20.58 9.45 0.09
C ARG A 166 20.76 7.93 0.19
N SER A 167 19.78 7.22 0.77
CA SER A 167 19.87 5.79 1.06
C SER A 167 18.77 5.01 0.35
N ARG A 168 19.18 3.98 -0.39
CA ARG A 168 18.29 3.08 -1.15
C ARG A 168 17.38 2.21 -0.29
N LYS A 169 17.62 2.15 1.03
CA LYS A 169 16.90 1.30 1.97
C LYS A 169 15.45 1.77 2.21
N PHE A 170 15.10 3.00 1.81
CA PHE A 170 13.79 3.58 2.08
C PHE A 170 12.70 3.28 1.04
N LEU A 171 13.03 2.81 -0.16
CA LEU A 171 12.02 2.54 -1.19
C LEU A 171 11.78 1.04 -1.36
N PRO A 172 10.51 0.58 -1.36
CA PRO A 172 10.12 -0.81 -1.66
C PRO A 172 10.19 -1.07 -3.16
N ILE A 173 11.41 -1.24 -3.70
CA ILE A 173 11.65 -1.30 -5.14
C ILE A 173 10.95 -2.48 -5.82
N TYR A 174 10.84 -3.64 -5.14
CA TYR A 174 10.16 -4.82 -5.71
C TYR A 174 8.67 -4.57 -5.90
N THR A 175 8.01 -3.92 -4.93
CA THR A 175 6.61 -3.50 -5.05
C THR A 175 6.42 -2.56 -6.24
N ASN A 176 7.35 -1.61 -6.46
CA ASN A 176 7.29 -0.70 -7.60
C ASN A 176 7.48 -1.39 -8.94
N ILE A 177 8.41 -2.36 -9.04
CA ILE A 177 8.62 -3.14 -10.28
C ILE A 177 7.37 -3.97 -10.61
N ILE A 178 6.80 -4.66 -9.63
CA ILE A 178 5.55 -5.41 -9.84
C ILE A 178 4.41 -4.47 -10.19
N GLY A 179 4.33 -3.30 -9.53
CA GLY A 179 3.35 -2.25 -9.83
C GLY A 179 3.47 -1.73 -11.27
N LEU A 180 4.69 -1.54 -11.78
CA LEU A 180 4.93 -1.16 -13.18
C LEU A 180 4.31 -2.18 -14.16
N LEU A 181 4.54 -3.47 -13.93
CA LEU A 181 3.97 -4.53 -14.77
C LEU A 181 2.45 -4.57 -14.65
N THR A 182 1.93 -4.51 -13.43
CA THR A 182 0.48 -4.53 -13.16
C THR A 182 -0.24 -3.37 -13.86
N THR A 183 0.24 -2.15 -13.69
CA THR A 183 -0.37 -0.95 -14.30
C THR A 183 -0.31 -1.01 -15.82
N SER A 184 0.80 -1.49 -16.41
CA SER A 184 0.95 -1.62 -17.85
C SER A 184 -0.07 -2.57 -18.45
N VAL A 185 -0.28 -3.73 -17.82
CA VAL A 185 -1.29 -4.72 -18.29
C VAL A 185 -2.70 -4.18 -18.11
N TYR A 186 -3.02 -3.51 -17.00
CA TYR A 186 -4.35 -2.95 -16.81
C TYR A 186 -4.65 -1.72 -17.67
N ILE A 187 -3.65 -0.98 -18.13
CA ILE A 187 -3.85 0.05 -19.18
C ILE A 187 -4.30 -0.63 -20.46
N LEU A 188 -3.60 -1.67 -20.90
CA LEU A 188 -3.96 -2.43 -22.10
C LEU A 188 -5.37 -3.03 -21.98
N TYR A 189 -5.66 -3.71 -20.87
CA TYR A 189 -6.98 -4.26 -20.59
C TYR A 189 -8.07 -3.19 -20.62
N GLY A 190 -7.89 -2.09 -19.91
CA GLY A 190 -8.87 -1.03 -19.80
C GLY A 190 -9.14 -0.31 -21.12
N VAL A 191 -8.14 -0.18 -22.00
CA VAL A 191 -8.31 0.36 -23.36
C VAL A 191 -9.09 -0.62 -24.23
N LEU A 192 -8.76 -1.92 -24.20
CA LEU A 192 -9.44 -2.94 -25.00
C LEU A 192 -10.90 -3.16 -24.59
N THR A 193 -11.22 -2.94 -23.29
CA THR A 193 -12.58 -3.10 -22.75
C THR A 193 -13.34 -1.78 -22.65
N GLU A 194 -12.76 -0.67 -23.12
CA GLU A 194 -13.30 0.69 -23.00
C GLU A 194 -13.63 1.11 -21.55
N ASN A 195 -12.97 0.46 -20.57
CA ASN A 195 -13.16 0.73 -19.16
C ASN A 195 -12.33 1.94 -18.72
N LYS A 196 -12.94 3.13 -18.82
CA LYS A 196 -12.28 4.41 -18.50
C LYS A 196 -11.70 4.47 -17.10
N PRO A 197 -12.41 4.12 -16.00
CA PRO A 197 -11.85 4.12 -14.67
C PRO A 197 -10.57 3.28 -14.56
N THR A 198 -10.54 2.11 -15.19
CA THR A 198 -9.39 1.21 -15.15
C THR A 198 -8.17 1.79 -15.86
N TRP A 199 -8.25 2.18 -17.14
CA TRP A 199 -7.06 2.62 -17.85
C TRP A 199 -6.58 4.00 -17.39
N ILE A 200 -7.48 4.97 -17.09
CA ILE A 200 -7.08 6.32 -16.66
C ILE A 200 -6.32 6.26 -15.33
N SER A 201 -6.85 5.51 -14.33
CA SER A 201 -6.18 5.37 -13.03
C SER A 201 -4.82 4.71 -13.15
N ASN A 202 -4.69 3.71 -14.03
CA ASN A 202 -3.42 3.00 -14.21
C ASN A 202 -2.40 3.82 -15.01
N VAL A 203 -2.81 4.68 -15.95
CA VAL A 203 -1.89 5.65 -16.60
C VAL A 203 -1.32 6.63 -15.59
N ALA A 204 -2.16 7.21 -14.73
CA ALA A 204 -1.70 8.11 -13.66
C ALA A 204 -0.74 7.39 -12.71
N SER A 205 -1.09 6.18 -12.29
CA SER A 205 -0.28 5.34 -11.39
C SER A 205 1.05 4.95 -12.02
N LEU A 206 1.07 4.61 -13.32
CA LEU A 206 2.29 4.30 -14.07
C LEU A 206 3.26 5.47 -14.06
N GLY A 207 2.76 6.70 -14.30
CA GLY A 207 3.59 7.91 -14.24
C GLY A 207 4.24 8.09 -12.87
N ILE A 208 3.49 7.90 -11.80
CA ILE A 208 3.99 7.97 -10.42
C ILE A 208 5.08 6.92 -10.17
N ILE A 209 4.85 5.67 -10.57
CA ILE A 209 5.81 4.58 -10.39
C ILE A 209 7.10 4.85 -11.16
N ILE A 210 7.02 5.33 -12.40
CA ILE A 210 8.19 5.67 -13.22
C ILE A 210 9.03 6.74 -12.50
N ILE A 211 8.40 7.81 -11.99
CA ILE A 211 9.09 8.85 -11.24
C ILE A 211 9.81 8.24 -10.02
N GLN A 212 9.14 7.37 -9.27
CA GLN A 212 9.73 6.71 -8.10
C GLN A 212 10.95 5.86 -8.46
N ILE A 213 10.86 5.07 -9.52
CA ILE A 213 11.96 4.21 -10.01
C ILE A 213 13.11 5.07 -10.52
N CYS A 214 12.85 6.15 -11.26
CA CYS A 214 13.87 7.07 -11.76
C CYS A 214 14.64 7.73 -10.61
N ILE A 215 13.95 8.23 -9.58
CA ILE A 215 14.59 8.82 -8.41
C ILE A 215 15.44 7.78 -7.67
N TRP A 216 14.91 6.56 -7.49
CA TRP A 216 15.66 5.47 -6.87
C TRP A 216 16.92 5.12 -7.68
N GLY A 217 16.80 5.00 -9.02
CA GLY A 217 17.91 4.73 -9.93
C GLY A 217 18.98 5.83 -9.90
N TYR A 218 18.56 7.10 -9.87
CA TYR A 218 19.47 8.24 -9.72
C TYR A 218 20.27 8.16 -8.40
N ILE A 219 19.61 7.90 -7.28
CA ILE A 219 20.28 7.73 -5.97
C ILE A 219 21.20 6.50 -5.98
N TYR A 220 20.77 5.41 -6.65
CA TYR A 220 21.60 4.21 -6.81
C TYR A 220 22.90 4.52 -7.56
N TRP A 221 22.81 5.24 -8.64
CA TRP A 221 23.96 5.59 -9.47
C TRP A 221 24.86 6.64 -8.81
N ARG A 222 24.25 7.69 -8.23
CA ARG A 222 25.01 8.83 -7.68
C ARG A 222 25.68 8.54 -6.34
N TYR A 223 25.12 7.61 -5.56
CA TYR A 223 25.57 7.29 -4.21
C TYR A 223 25.72 5.77 -4.00
N PRO A 224 26.67 5.09 -4.68
CA PRO A 224 26.80 3.63 -4.66
C PRO A 224 27.18 3.05 -3.29
N ASN A 225 27.92 3.80 -2.46
CA ASN A 225 28.54 3.32 -1.20
C ASN A 225 27.84 3.83 0.07
N ASN A 226 26.60 4.27 -0.01
CA ASN A 226 25.94 4.84 1.17
C ASN A 226 25.48 3.79 2.17
N ALA A 227 26.35 3.56 3.17
CA ALA A 227 25.88 3.16 4.49
C ALA A 227 25.02 4.29 5.08
N PRO A 228 23.87 3.99 5.74
CA PRO A 228 23.00 5.04 6.27
C PRO A 228 23.74 5.89 7.30
N LYS A 229 23.75 7.21 7.10
CA LYS A 229 24.15 8.17 8.14
C LYS A 229 23.22 8.15 9.38
N VAL A 230 22.16 7.33 9.33
CA VAL A 230 21.10 7.29 10.33
C VAL A 230 21.59 6.76 11.67
N GLU A 231 22.52 5.81 11.69
CA GLU A 231 23.10 5.29 12.96
C GLU A 231 23.87 6.35 13.77
N ARG A 232 24.38 7.42 13.14
CA ARG A 232 25.11 8.46 13.87
C ARG A 232 24.24 9.54 14.50
N ILE A 233 23.05 9.77 13.97
CA ILE A 233 22.18 10.84 14.50
C ILE A 233 21.46 10.36 15.75
N ASP A 234 21.00 9.12 15.76
CA ASP A 234 20.32 8.53 16.93
C ASP A 234 21.30 8.33 18.10
N ILE A 235 22.58 8.00 17.82
CA ILE A 235 23.63 7.87 18.84
C ILE A 235 23.98 9.25 19.41
N VAL A 236 24.15 10.27 18.56
CA VAL A 236 24.53 11.62 19.02
C VAL A 236 23.36 12.29 19.77
N GLU A 237 22.11 12.00 19.41
CA GLU A 237 20.93 12.53 20.11
C GLU A 237 20.71 11.82 21.45
N ASN A 238 20.91 10.51 21.52
CA ASN A 238 20.91 9.76 22.78
C ASN A 238 22.07 10.14 23.69
N ASP A 239 23.29 10.31 23.17
CA ASP A 239 24.44 10.75 23.96
C ASP A 239 24.26 12.17 24.55
N ARG A 240 23.60 13.07 23.82
CA ARG A 240 23.23 14.39 24.35
C ARG A 240 22.20 14.31 25.47
N ILE A 241 21.16 13.49 25.31
CA ILE A 241 20.12 13.31 26.34
C ILE A 241 20.73 12.73 27.62
N VAL A 242 21.64 11.77 27.50
CA VAL A 242 22.35 11.16 28.67
C VAL A 242 23.25 12.19 29.35
N HIS A 243 24.02 13.00 28.60
CA HIS A 243 24.88 14.03 29.18
C HIS A 243 24.10 15.20 29.80
N ASP A 244 22.91 15.53 29.27
CA ASP A 244 22.06 16.57 29.85
C ASP A 244 21.34 16.11 31.14
N GLU A 245 21.14 14.79 31.32
CA GLU A 245 20.63 14.23 32.58
C GLU A 245 21.73 14.11 33.67
N GLU A 246 22.99 13.78 33.30
CA GLU A 246 24.10 13.73 34.23
C GLU A 246 24.58 15.12 34.70
N SER A 247 24.26 16.18 33.95
CA SER A 247 24.69 17.56 34.30
C SER A 247 23.71 18.32 35.19
N LYS A 248 22.63 17.73 35.67
CA LYS A 248 21.78 18.36 36.67
C LYS A 248 22.47 18.28 38.04
N PRO A 249 22.77 19.42 38.66
CA PRO A 249 23.37 19.43 39.98
C PRO A 249 22.39 18.84 41.00
N GLU A 250 22.86 17.83 41.75
CA GLU A 250 22.16 17.36 42.95
C GLU A 250 21.86 18.57 43.86
N SER A 251 20.59 18.90 44.02
CA SER A 251 20.14 19.83 45.01
C SER A 251 20.36 19.22 46.39
N ASN A 252 21.50 19.53 47.03
CA ASN A 252 21.72 19.27 48.45
C ASN A 252 20.63 19.95 49.26
N ASN A 253 19.63 19.19 49.70
CA ASN A 253 18.80 19.58 50.83
C ASN A 253 19.65 19.50 52.09
N LEU A 254 20.25 20.60 52.48
CA LEU A 254 20.76 20.81 53.83
C LEU A 254 19.53 21.13 54.70
N ASP A 255 19.08 20.11 55.40
CA ASP A 255 18.20 20.29 56.57
C ASP A 255 18.99 21.09 57.62
N TYR A 256 18.53 22.31 57.90
CA TYR A 256 18.88 23.07 59.08
C TYR A 256 17.90 22.71 60.20
N ASP A 257 18.29 21.76 61.01
CA ASP A 257 17.77 21.66 62.39
C ASP A 257 18.44 22.78 63.21
N SER A 258 17.63 23.63 63.80
CA SER A 258 18.00 24.51 64.87
C SER A 258 16.89 24.56 65.88
N ASP A 259 17.20 24.01 67.05
CA ASP A 259 16.80 24.29 68.44
C ASP A 259 15.43 25.02 68.66
#